data_1a1f984c12cfa9d5e174a4f77b783c17
#
_entry.id   1a1f984c12cfa9d5e174a4f77b783c17
#
_cell.length_a   1.000
_cell.length_b   1.000
_cell.length_c   1.000
_cell.angle_alpha   90.00
_cell.angle_beta   90.00
_cell.angle_gamma   90.00
#
_symmetry.space_group_name_H-M   'P 1'
#
loop_
_entity.id
_entity.type
_entity.pdbx_description
1 polymer ?
#
loop_
_entity_poly.entity_id
_entity_poly.type
_entity_poly.pdbx_seq_one_letter_code
_entity_poly.pdbx_strand_id
1 'polypeptide(L)'
;MHYNFYFDESFHDRAVTLSSDGVLNVLDSNKNDSYLGVFWGCSNTKASKALKLLLNFEKRQRQNFGLPKDKELKSTNISKEHFIHGIKSFRDKTYFFYKDLFETMLTIEPIIQIESISKVEFYIRELFKETEFPIWVKPDSFYYSLVKFFLIYSNKELLKNLYLVNDKESAQEFKSFLLCQIKKLLEAIDGIEKYISGCDSE
;
A
#
# COMPACT_ATOMS: atom_id res chain seq x y z
N MET A 1 6.09 -29.52 13.71
CA MET A 1 4.97 -29.33 12.78
C MET A 1 5.49 -28.51 11.61
N HIS A 2 5.31 -28.94 10.36
CA HIS A 2 5.82 -28.25 9.18
C HIS A 2 4.66 -27.61 8.43
N TYR A 3 4.90 -26.40 7.90
CA TYR A 3 3.93 -25.62 7.12
C TYR A 3 4.49 -25.30 5.75
N ASN A 4 3.64 -25.27 4.75
CA ASN A 4 3.93 -24.75 3.42
C ASN A 4 3.24 -23.40 3.29
N PHE A 5 4.02 -22.38 2.89
CA PHE A 5 3.52 -21.05 2.59
C PHE A 5 3.79 -20.71 1.12
N TYR A 6 2.83 -20.05 0.53
CA TYR A 6 2.90 -19.46 -0.79
C TYR A 6 2.78 -17.96 -0.62
N PHE A 7 3.50 -17.23 -1.41
CA PHE A 7 3.49 -15.77 -1.45
C PHE A 7 2.99 -15.30 -2.79
N ASP A 8 2.12 -14.32 -2.80
CA ASP A 8 1.66 -13.60 -3.99
C ASP A 8 1.60 -12.10 -3.70
N GLU A 9 1.76 -11.30 -4.73
CA GLU A 9 1.88 -9.86 -4.62
C GLU A 9 1.06 -9.11 -5.68
N SER A 10 0.60 -7.92 -5.31
CA SER A 10 -0.14 -7.04 -6.21
C SER A 10 0.44 -5.63 -6.18
N PHE A 11 0.39 -4.96 -7.35
CA PHE A 11 0.86 -3.59 -7.56
C PHE A 11 2.38 -3.39 -7.48
N HIS A 12 3.17 -4.47 -7.53
CA HIS A 12 4.64 -4.43 -7.51
C HIS A 12 5.21 -3.81 -8.79
N ASP A 13 4.57 -4.02 -9.93
CA ASP A 13 4.99 -3.59 -11.27
C ASP A 13 4.76 -2.10 -11.56
N ARG A 14 4.02 -1.41 -10.68
CA ARG A 14 3.78 0.02 -10.84
C ARG A 14 4.98 0.83 -10.39
N ALA A 15 5.79 1.25 -11.35
CA ALA A 15 6.86 2.21 -11.08
C ALA A 15 6.31 3.51 -10.50
N VAL A 16 7.08 4.11 -9.59
CA VAL A 16 6.82 5.48 -9.16
C VAL A 16 7.22 6.40 -10.31
N THR A 17 6.31 7.24 -10.76
CA THR A 17 6.52 8.17 -11.86
C THR A 17 6.10 9.58 -11.49
N LEU A 18 6.80 10.57 -12.05
CA LEU A 18 6.45 11.98 -11.93
C LEU A 18 5.69 12.38 -13.19
N SER A 19 4.49 12.95 -13.01
CA SER A 19 3.72 13.49 -14.13
C SER A 19 4.34 14.80 -14.65
N SER A 20 3.92 15.25 -15.86
CA SER A 20 4.28 16.57 -16.39
C SER A 20 3.92 17.72 -15.44
N ASP A 21 2.88 17.53 -14.65
CA ASP A 21 2.40 18.50 -13.66
C ASP A 21 3.18 18.47 -12.34
N GLY A 22 4.21 17.63 -12.23
CA GLY A 22 5.05 17.51 -11.04
C GLY A 22 4.39 16.75 -9.88
N VAL A 23 3.39 15.90 -10.16
CA VAL A 23 2.73 15.05 -9.15
C VAL A 23 3.25 13.62 -9.27
N LEU A 24 3.61 13.02 -8.14
CA LEU A 24 3.93 11.60 -8.10
C LEU A 24 2.65 10.77 -8.23
N ASN A 25 2.68 9.75 -9.09
CA ASN A 25 1.54 8.86 -9.31
C ASN A 25 1.06 8.12 -8.06
N VAL A 26 1.91 7.98 -7.05
CA VAL A 26 1.59 7.37 -5.75
C VAL A 26 0.83 8.30 -4.80
N LEU A 27 0.81 9.60 -5.08
CA LEU A 27 0.04 10.61 -4.34
C LEU A 27 -1.27 11.01 -5.05
N ASP A 28 -1.54 10.44 -6.21
CA ASP A 28 -2.82 10.61 -6.90
C ASP A 28 -3.90 9.82 -6.14
N SER A 29 -4.88 10.51 -5.59
CA SER A 29 -5.99 9.93 -4.82
C SER A 29 -6.79 8.84 -5.58
N ASN A 30 -6.68 8.82 -6.90
CA ASN A 30 -7.34 7.84 -7.75
C ASN A 30 -6.50 6.58 -8.00
N LYS A 31 -5.26 6.53 -7.50
CA LYS A 31 -4.36 5.40 -7.69
C LYS A 31 -3.93 4.83 -6.33
N ASN A 32 -3.91 3.51 -6.27
CA ASN A 32 -3.41 2.84 -5.09
C ASN A 32 -1.88 2.95 -5.04
N ASP A 33 -1.36 3.61 -4.00
CA ASP A 33 0.08 3.75 -3.74
C ASP A 33 0.68 2.55 -3.02
N SER A 34 -0.17 1.59 -2.61
CA SER A 34 0.22 0.49 -1.77
C SER A 34 0.66 -0.73 -2.57
N TYR A 35 1.73 -1.35 -2.10
CA TYR A 35 2.10 -2.71 -2.41
C TYR A 35 1.35 -3.64 -1.45
N LEU A 36 0.76 -4.70 -1.98
CA LEU A 36 0.07 -5.71 -1.20
C LEU A 36 0.80 -7.04 -1.35
N GLY A 37 1.19 -7.63 -0.23
CA GLY A 37 1.73 -8.98 -0.14
C GLY A 37 0.78 -9.89 0.61
N VAL A 38 0.57 -11.09 0.13
CA VAL A 38 -0.25 -12.12 0.79
C VAL A 38 0.55 -13.39 0.94
N PHE A 39 0.76 -13.80 2.18
CA PHE A 39 1.22 -15.14 2.51
C PHE A 39 0.02 -16.00 2.81
N TRP A 40 -0.06 -17.14 2.14
CA TRP A 40 -1.09 -18.14 2.35
C TRP A 40 -0.46 -19.49 2.59
N GLY A 41 -0.89 -20.20 3.63
CA GLY A 41 -0.28 -21.49 3.95
C GLY A 41 -1.14 -22.41 4.78
N CYS A 42 -0.76 -23.67 4.80
CA CYS A 42 -1.35 -24.67 5.68
C CYS A 42 -0.31 -25.70 6.14
N SER A 43 -0.65 -26.49 7.15
CA SER A 43 0.22 -27.60 7.59
C SER A 43 0.37 -28.63 6.48
N ASN A 44 1.54 -29.31 6.44
CA ASN A 44 1.80 -30.37 5.47
C ASN A 44 0.74 -31.49 5.52
N THR A 45 0.17 -31.77 6.67
CA THR A 45 -0.88 -32.78 6.85
C THR A 45 -2.19 -32.40 6.16
N LYS A 46 -2.46 -31.09 5.98
CA LYS A 46 -3.64 -30.57 5.29
C LYS A 46 -3.40 -30.28 3.80
N ALA A 47 -2.14 -30.22 3.34
CA ALA A 47 -1.76 -29.72 2.03
C ALA A 47 -2.45 -30.42 0.86
N SER A 48 -2.48 -31.77 0.84
CA SER A 48 -3.13 -32.53 -0.23
C SER A 48 -4.64 -32.30 -0.28
N LYS A 49 -5.29 -32.18 0.87
CA LYS A 49 -6.73 -31.88 0.96
C LYS A 49 -7.00 -30.45 0.49
N ALA A 50 -6.16 -29.49 0.93
CA ALA A 50 -6.25 -28.09 0.54
C ALA A 50 -6.12 -27.92 -0.98
N LEU A 51 -5.10 -28.54 -1.59
CA LEU A 51 -4.90 -28.51 -3.03
C LEU A 51 -6.13 -29.03 -3.80
N LYS A 52 -6.69 -30.16 -3.37
CA LYS A 52 -7.89 -30.73 -3.99
C LYS A 52 -9.10 -29.79 -3.90
N LEU A 53 -9.29 -29.14 -2.76
CA LEU A 53 -10.38 -28.17 -2.55
C LEU A 53 -10.19 -26.93 -3.45
N LEU A 54 -8.98 -26.40 -3.54
CA LEU A 54 -8.65 -25.25 -4.40
C LEU A 54 -8.84 -25.56 -5.88
N LEU A 55 -8.38 -26.72 -6.35
CA LEU A 55 -8.59 -27.14 -7.74
C LEU A 55 -10.09 -27.30 -8.07
N ASN A 56 -10.88 -27.83 -7.14
CA ASN A 56 -12.32 -27.92 -7.29
C ASN A 56 -12.97 -26.53 -7.31
N PHE A 57 -12.55 -25.62 -6.42
CA PHE A 57 -12.99 -24.22 -6.43
C PHE A 57 -12.67 -23.55 -7.77
N GLU A 58 -11.43 -23.62 -8.23
CA GLU A 58 -11.01 -23.05 -9.51
C GLU A 58 -11.87 -23.59 -10.67
N LYS A 59 -12.11 -24.90 -10.72
CA LYS A 59 -12.96 -25.54 -11.74
C LYS A 59 -14.38 -24.98 -11.74
N ARG A 60 -15.01 -24.86 -10.55
CA ARG A 60 -16.36 -24.28 -10.42
C ARG A 60 -16.38 -22.82 -10.87
N GLN A 61 -15.38 -22.03 -10.48
CA GLN A 61 -15.36 -20.61 -10.82
C GLN A 61 -15.05 -20.37 -12.30
N ARG A 62 -14.20 -21.18 -12.91
CA ARG A 62 -14.03 -21.16 -14.39
C ARG A 62 -15.36 -21.38 -15.11
N GLN A 63 -16.17 -22.32 -14.66
CA GLN A 63 -17.51 -22.55 -15.21
C GLN A 63 -18.44 -21.36 -14.96
N ASN A 64 -18.43 -20.79 -13.75
CA ASN A 64 -19.24 -19.65 -13.36
C ASN A 64 -18.97 -18.43 -14.27
N PHE A 65 -17.68 -18.16 -14.57
CA PHE A 65 -17.29 -17.05 -15.44
C PHE A 65 -17.25 -17.39 -16.93
N GLY A 66 -17.48 -18.66 -17.30
CA GLY A 66 -17.41 -19.11 -18.70
C GLY A 66 -15.99 -19.04 -19.29
N LEU A 67 -14.97 -19.26 -18.46
CA LEU A 67 -13.58 -19.17 -18.90
C LEU A 67 -13.12 -20.45 -19.60
N PRO A 68 -12.36 -20.34 -20.72
CA PRO A 68 -11.68 -21.47 -21.35
C PRO A 68 -10.69 -22.14 -20.38
N LYS A 69 -10.35 -23.41 -20.65
CA LYS A 69 -9.46 -24.21 -19.77
C LYS A 69 -8.06 -23.65 -19.64
N ASP A 70 -7.57 -23.00 -20.67
CA ASP A 70 -6.24 -22.40 -20.79
C ASP A 70 -6.16 -20.97 -20.21
N LYS A 71 -7.29 -20.35 -19.87
CA LYS A 71 -7.31 -18.97 -19.36
C LYS A 71 -7.26 -18.96 -17.84
N GLU A 72 -6.32 -18.23 -17.27
CA GLU A 72 -6.19 -18.04 -15.83
C GLU A 72 -7.41 -17.31 -15.22
N LEU A 73 -7.83 -17.72 -14.03
CA LEU A 73 -8.84 -17.03 -13.25
C LEU A 73 -8.19 -15.82 -12.54
N LYS A 74 -8.57 -14.62 -12.97
CA LYS A 74 -8.00 -13.35 -12.44
C LYS A 74 -9.08 -12.45 -11.87
N SER A 75 -8.70 -11.55 -10.96
CA SER A 75 -9.59 -10.51 -10.43
C SER A 75 -10.18 -9.60 -11.52
N THR A 76 -9.47 -9.46 -12.65
CA THR A 76 -9.97 -8.72 -13.83
C THR A 76 -11.19 -9.36 -14.50
N ASN A 77 -11.54 -10.62 -14.16
CA ASN A 77 -12.76 -11.24 -14.61
C ASN A 77 -14.01 -10.72 -13.87
N ILE A 78 -13.81 -9.96 -12.79
CA ILE A 78 -14.86 -9.37 -11.97
C ILE A 78 -14.95 -7.88 -12.28
N SER A 79 -16.16 -7.38 -12.57
CA SER A 79 -16.38 -5.96 -12.83
C SER A 79 -16.01 -5.10 -11.60
N LYS A 80 -15.34 -3.98 -11.85
CA LYS A 80 -14.99 -3.02 -10.78
C LYS A 80 -16.21 -2.46 -10.06
N GLU A 81 -17.36 -2.36 -10.72
CA GLU A 81 -18.63 -1.93 -10.14
C GLU A 81 -19.08 -2.79 -8.98
N HIS A 82 -18.67 -4.06 -8.95
CA HIS A 82 -18.98 -4.98 -7.87
C HIS A 82 -18.20 -4.72 -6.57
N PHE A 83 -17.29 -3.73 -6.58
CA PHE A 83 -16.47 -3.37 -5.40
C PHE A 83 -16.73 -1.98 -4.84
N ILE A 84 -17.63 -1.18 -5.46
CA ILE A 84 -17.86 0.23 -5.10
C ILE A 84 -18.20 0.40 -3.62
N HIS A 85 -19.00 -0.52 -3.05
CA HIS A 85 -19.38 -0.52 -1.64
C HIS A 85 -18.93 -1.78 -0.90
N GLY A 86 -17.79 -2.36 -1.34
CA GLY A 86 -17.26 -3.61 -0.80
C GLY A 86 -18.23 -4.78 -0.95
N ILE A 87 -18.32 -5.64 0.06
CA ILE A 87 -19.14 -6.87 0.04
C ILE A 87 -20.62 -6.59 -0.29
N LYS A 88 -21.15 -5.43 0.08
CA LYS A 88 -22.56 -5.04 -0.20
C LYS A 88 -22.85 -4.89 -1.70
N SER A 89 -21.82 -4.70 -2.52
CA SER A 89 -21.96 -4.57 -3.97
C SER A 89 -21.90 -5.90 -4.71
N PHE A 90 -21.57 -7.01 -4.03
CA PHE A 90 -21.43 -8.29 -4.68
C PHE A 90 -22.78 -8.80 -5.19
N ARG A 91 -22.83 -9.13 -6.48
CA ARG A 91 -24.03 -9.61 -7.18
C ARG A 91 -23.69 -10.82 -8.04
N ASP A 92 -24.66 -11.64 -8.32
CA ASP A 92 -24.60 -12.74 -9.28
C ASP A 92 -23.32 -13.58 -9.18
N LYS A 93 -22.56 -13.66 -10.27
CA LYS A 93 -21.32 -14.45 -10.36
C LYS A 93 -20.28 -14.04 -9.31
N THR A 94 -20.19 -12.75 -8.97
CA THR A 94 -19.27 -12.25 -7.97
C THR A 94 -19.66 -12.69 -6.57
N TYR A 95 -20.94 -12.64 -6.25
CA TYR A 95 -21.44 -13.15 -4.97
C TYR A 95 -21.13 -14.65 -4.82
N PHE A 96 -21.45 -15.46 -5.83
CA PHE A 96 -21.17 -16.90 -5.81
C PHE A 96 -19.67 -17.19 -5.73
N PHE A 97 -18.83 -16.40 -6.41
CA PHE A 97 -17.39 -16.54 -6.32
C PHE A 97 -16.88 -16.34 -4.89
N TYR A 98 -17.22 -15.21 -4.25
CA TYR A 98 -16.73 -14.94 -2.90
C TYR A 98 -17.35 -15.85 -1.85
N LYS A 99 -18.61 -16.23 -2.00
CA LYS A 99 -19.25 -17.24 -1.13
C LYS A 99 -18.48 -18.55 -1.18
N ASP A 100 -18.25 -19.09 -2.37
CA ASP A 100 -17.53 -20.35 -2.57
C ASP A 100 -16.07 -20.26 -2.11
N LEU A 101 -15.42 -19.11 -2.32
CA LEU A 101 -14.07 -18.84 -1.82
C LEU A 101 -14.02 -18.92 -0.29
N PHE A 102 -14.90 -18.19 0.40
CA PHE A 102 -14.91 -18.18 1.86
C PHE A 102 -15.29 -19.56 2.44
N GLU A 103 -16.25 -20.28 1.88
CA GLU A 103 -16.59 -21.63 2.29
C GLU A 103 -15.39 -22.59 2.11
N THR A 104 -14.67 -22.46 0.99
CA THR A 104 -13.46 -23.23 0.72
C THR A 104 -12.37 -22.90 1.74
N MET A 105 -12.13 -21.61 2.02
CA MET A 105 -11.15 -21.18 3.02
C MET A 105 -11.51 -21.65 4.43
N LEU A 106 -12.76 -21.53 4.85
CA LEU A 106 -13.23 -22.07 6.13
C LEU A 106 -13.01 -23.58 6.26
N THR A 107 -13.13 -24.33 5.15
CA THR A 107 -12.88 -25.79 5.15
C THR A 107 -11.39 -26.14 5.22
N ILE A 108 -10.53 -25.30 4.61
CA ILE A 108 -9.06 -25.49 4.62
C ILE A 108 -8.46 -25.02 5.94
N GLU A 109 -9.02 -23.96 6.53
CA GLU A 109 -8.49 -23.27 7.70
C GLU A 109 -7.02 -22.86 7.48
N PRO A 110 -6.73 -22.07 6.43
CA PRO A 110 -5.36 -21.64 6.14
C PRO A 110 -4.88 -20.61 7.14
N ILE A 111 -3.56 -20.47 7.24
CA ILE A 111 -2.93 -19.30 7.83
C ILE A 111 -2.79 -18.27 6.71
N ILE A 112 -3.36 -17.09 6.91
CA ILE A 112 -3.29 -15.99 5.93
C ILE A 112 -2.66 -14.81 6.66
N GLN A 113 -1.61 -14.24 6.07
CA GLN A 113 -1.02 -12.98 6.47
C GLN A 113 -1.07 -12.02 5.30
N ILE A 114 -1.62 -10.84 5.53
CA ILE A 114 -1.72 -9.78 4.52
C ILE A 114 -0.84 -8.64 4.98
N GLU A 115 0.05 -8.19 4.12
CA GLU A 115 0.90 -7.04 4.33
C GLU A 115 0.56 -5.95 3.31
N SER A 116 0.48 -4.73 3.78
CA SER A 116 0.28 -3.56 2.93
C SER A 116 1.35 -2.53 3.26
N ILE A 117 2.11 -2.14 2.26
CA ILE A 117 3.20 -1.17 2.41
C ILE A 117 2.91 0.01 1.47
N SER A 118 2.84 1.21 2.01
CA SER A 118 2.80 2.43 1.20
C SER A 118 4.13 2.60 0.47
N LYS A 119 4.09 2.88 -0.82
CA LYS A 119 5.29 3.16 -1.60
C LYS A 119 5.99 4.44 -1.15
N VAL A 120 5.23 5.43 -0.72
CA VAL A 120 5.78 6.67 -0.14
C VAL A 120 6.51 6.35 1.16
N GLU A 121 5.92 5.55 2.05
CA GLU A 121 6.56 5.13 3.29
C GLU A 121 7.84 4.33 3.00
N PHE A 122 7.79 3.41 2.05
CA PHE A 122 8.96 2.63 1.65
C PHE A 122 10.10 3.55 1.18
N TYR A 123 9.81 4.52 0.30
CA TYR A 123 10.81 5.50 -0.14
C TYR A 123 11.42 6.30 1.00
N ILE A 124 10.60 6.75 1.93
CA ILE A 124 11.05 7.49 3.10
C ILE A 124 11.92 6.63 4.01
N ARG A 125 11.53 5.39 4.25
CA ARG A 125 12.33 4.44 5.06
C ARG A 125 13.69 4.16 4.41
N GLU A 126 13.75 3.94 3.10
CA GLU A 126 15.01 3.78 2.37
C GLU A 126 15.89 5.03 2.43
N LEU A 127 15.30 6.21 2.30
CA LEU A 127 16.02 7.48 2.41
C LEU A 127 16.71 7.67 3.77
N PHE A 128 16.09 7.20 4.84
CA PHE A 128 16.56 7.38 6.21
C PHE A 128 17.13 6.10 6.86
N LYS A 129 17.32 5.01 6.10
CA LYS A 129 17.75 3.71 6.66
C LYS A 129 19.10 3.74 7.39
N GLU A 130 20.03 4.62 6.97
CA GLU A 130 21.34 4.80 7.58
C GLU A 130 21.33 5.91 8.66
N THR A 131 20.16 6.45 9.01
CA THR A 131 20.07 7.52 10.00
C THR A 131 20.03 6.95 11.40
N GLU A 132 21.00 7.36 12.24
CA GLU A 132 20.98 7.05 13.66
C GLU A 132 19.99 7.99 14.37
N PHE A 133 19.00 7.41 15.02
CA PHE A 133 18.02 8.17 15.78
C PHE A 133 18.45 8.30 17.24
N PRO A 134 18.30 9.48 17.85
CA PRO A 134 18.46 9.62 19.30
C PRO A 134 17.51 8.68 20.05
N ILE A 135 17.93 8.24 21.26
CA ILE A 135 17.22 7.22 22.05
C ILE A 135 15.74 7.57 22.34
N TRP A 136 15.41 8.88 22.37
CA TRP A 136 14.04 9.37 22.61
C TRP A 136 13.17 9.42 21.36
N VAL A 137 13.75 9.22 20.15
CA VAL A 137 13.01 9.20 18.90
C VAL A 137 12.66 7.76 18.53
N LYS A 138 11.38 7.47 18.44
CA LYS A 138 10.91 6.19 17.90
C LYS A 138 10.93 6.27 16.36
N PRO A 139 11.74 5.48 15.66
CA PRO A 139 11.84 5.54 14.20
C PRO A 139 10.50 5.42 13.49
N ASP A 140 9.61 4.53 13.92
CA ASP A 140 8.29 4.35 13.31
C ASP A 140 7.41 5.60 13.45
N SER A 141 7.47 6.30 14.59
CA SER A 141 6.74 7.56 14.78
C SER A 141 7.29 8.66 13.90
N PHE A 142 8.62 8.70 13.69
CA PHE A 142 9.25 9.61 12.75
C PHE A 142 8.79 9.35 11.32
N TYR A 143 8.86 8.11 10.85
CA TYR A 143 8.43 7.75 9.51
C TYR A 143 6.95 8.07 9.28
N TYR A 144 6.08 7.73 10.22
CA TYR A 144 4.67 8.05 10.15
C TYR A 144 4.41 9.56 10.03
N SER A 145 5.09 10.36 10.83
CA SER A 145 4.95 11.83 10.80
C SER A 145 5.44 12.39 9.47
N LEU A 146 6.54 11.86 8.95
CA LEU A 146 7.11 12.30 7.68
C LEU A 146 6.24 11.91 6.49
N VAL A 147 5.65 10.72 6.48
CA VAL A 147 4.65 10.31 5.47
C VAL A 147 3.46 11.27 5.49
N LYS A 148 2.93 11.60 6.67
CA LYS A 148 1.86 12.59 6.79
C LYS A 148 2.25 13.97 6.28
N PHE A 149 3.46 14.41 6.59
CA PHE A 149 3.98 15.67 6.07
C PHE A 149 3.98 15.68 4.53
N PHE A 150 4.46 14.61 3.89
CA PHE A 150 4.42 14.50 2.44
C PHE A 150 3.00 14.50 1.87
N LEU A 151 2.07 13.80 2.51
CA LEU A 151 0.68 13.73 2.03
C LEU A 151 -0.07 15.06 2.14
N ILE A 152 0.28 15.91 3.11
CA ILE A 152 -0.48 17.14 3.43
C ILE A 152 0.23 18.39 2.89
N TYR A 153 1.55 18.46 3.01
CA TYR A 153 2.34 19.69 2.78
C TYR A 153 3.28 19.59 1.59
N SER A 154 3.28 18.47 0.84
CA SER A 154 4.16 18.38 -0.32
C SER A 154 3.76 19.38 -1.39
N ASN A 155 4.78 19.99 -1.99
CA ASN A 155 4.65 20.80 -3.20
C ASN A 155 5.38 20.11 -4.37
N LYS A 156 5.20 20.63 -5.58
CA LYS A 156 5.80 20.05 -6.80
C LYS A 156 7.32 19.96 -6.73
N GLU A 157 7.96 20.95 -6.12
CA GLU A 157 9.41 21.00 -5.97
C GLU A 157 9.92 19.91 -5.03
N LEU A 158 9.26 19.72 -3.88
CA LEU A 158 9.60 18.68 -2.92
C LEU A 158 9.44 17.28 -3.54
N LEU A 159 8.35 17.05 -4.26
CA LEU A 159 8.09 15.76 -4.93
C LEU A 159 9.08 15.49 -6.07
N LYS A 160 9.44 16.51 -6.83
CA LYS A 160 10.46 16.39 -7.88
C LYS A 160 11.83 16.05 -7.29
N ASN A 161 12.23 16.73 -6.23
CA ASN A 161 13.51 16.45 -5.56
C ASN A 161 13.51 15.04 -4.94
N LEU A 162 12.42 14.59 -4.33
CA LEU A 162 12.29 13.21 -3.83
C LEU A 162 12.45 12.19 -4.96
N TYR A 163 11.81 12.43 -6.10
CA TYR A 163 11.87 11.53 -7.26
C TYR A 163 13.27 11.41 -7.87
N LEU A 164 14.10 12.46 -7.76
CA LEU A 164 15.46 12.49 -8.30
C LEU A 164 16.49 11.83 -7.39
N VAL A 165 16.11 11.41 -6.19
CA VAL A 165 17.01 10.69 -5.29
C VAL A 165 17.35 9.32 -5.87
N ASN A 166 18.61 9.09 -6.22
CA ASN A 166 19.07 7.84 -6.83
C ASN A 166 20.39 7.30 -6.23
N ASP A 167 21.06 8.09 -5.39
CA ASP A 167 22.31 7.74 -4.73
C ASP A 167 22.42 8.41 -3.35
N LYS A 168 23.56 8.20 -2.66
CA LYS A 168 23.78 8.74 -1.31
C LYS A 168 23.95 10.26 -1.29
N GLU A 169 24.54 10.84 -2.32
CA GLU A 169 24.78 12.29 -2.40
C GLU A 169 23.44 13.02 -2.59
N SER A 170 22.65 12.63 -3.58
CA SER A 170 21.30 13.17 -3.82
C SER A 170 20.35 12.94 -2.64
N ALA A 171 20.51 11.83 -1.89
CA ALA A 171 19.77 11.60 -0.66
C ALA A 171 20.12 12.62 0.44
N GLN A 172 21.40 12.95 0.59
CA GLN A 172 21.84 13.94 1.59
C GLN A 172 21.40 15.36 1.22
N GLU A 173 21.47 15.71 -0.05
CA GLU A 173 20.96 16.98 -0.56
C GLU A 173 19.46 17.11 -0.33
N PHE A 174 18.71 16.05 -0.63
CA PHE A 174 17.27 16.01 -0.40
C PHE A 174 16.93 16.15 1.09
N LYS A 175 17.64 15.47 2.00
CA LYS A 175 17.42 15.62 3.46
C LYS A 175 17.63 17.05 3.92
N SER A 176 18.66 17.72 3.41
CA SER A 176 18.96 19.12 3.72
C SER A 176 17.86 20.05 3.19
N PHE A 177 17.40 19.82 1.97
CA PHE A 177 16.29 20.54 1.37
C PHE A 177 14.99 20.34 2.16
N LEU A 178 14.64 19.10 2.50
CA LEU A 178 13.46 18.75 3.30
C LEU A 178 13.49 19.45 4.67
N LEU A 179 14.62 19.45 5.36
CA LEU A 179 14.78 20.14 6.63
C LEU A 179 14.52 21.66 6.50
N CYS A 180 14.99 22.26 5.42
CA CYS A 180 14.73 23.68 5.12
C CYS A 180 13.22 23.93 4.92
N GLN A 181 12.51 23.07 4.19
CA GLN A 181 11.06 23.21 3.97
C GLN A 181 10.27 23.06 5.29
N ILE A 182 10.65 22.10 6.14
CA ILE A 182 10.02 21.94 7.47
C ILE A 182 10.25 23.17 8.35
N LYS A 183 11.47 23.71 8.38
CA LYS A 183 11.77 24.94 9.14
C LYS A 183 10.93 26.13 8.69
N LYS A 184 10.83 26.36 7.38
CA LYS A 184 9.97 27.42 6.82
C LYS A 184 8.51 27.27 7.23
N LEU A 185 8.00 26.04 7.25
CA LEU A 185 6.62 25.77 7.67
C LEU A 185 6.42 26.08 9.16
N LEU A 186 7.36 25.67 10.01
CA LEU A 186 7.30 25.97 11.45
C LEU A 186 7.36 27.48 11.72
N GLU A 187 8.24 28.21 11.04
CA GLU A 187 8.31 29.66 11.14
C GLU A 187 7.02 30.36 10.71
N ALA A 188 6.36 29.83 9.68
CA ALA A 188 5.05 30.33 9.25
C ALA A 188 3.95 30.08 10.29
N ILE A 189 3.96 28.91 10.94
CA ILE A 189 3.00 28.56 12.01
C ILE A 189 3.22 29.45 13.23
N ASP A 190 4.45 29.62 13.68
CA ASP A 190 4.82 30.51 14.79
C ASP A 190 4.39 31.96 14.50
N GLY A 191 4.50 32.41 13.27
CA GLY A 191 4.03 33.72 12.83
C GLY A 191 2.51 33.88 12.95
N ILE A 192 1.75 32.85 12.59
CA ILE A 192 0.29 32.82 12.71
C ILE A 192 -0.13 32.84 14.18
N GLU A 193 0.49 32.02 15.04
CA GLU A 193 0.19 31.99 16.47
C GLU A 193 0.42 33.33 17.16
N LYS A 194 1.52 34.01 16.81
CA LYS A 194 1.79 35.36 17.31
C LYS A 194 0.78 36.39 16.84
N TYR A 195 0.29 36.28 15.61
CA TYR A 195 -0.75 37.15 15.08
C TYR A 195 -2.08 36.97 15.83
N ILE A 196 -2.52 35.70 16.03
CA ILE A 196 -3.75 35.39 16.73
C ILE A 196 -3.69 35.86 18.19
N SER A 197 -2.59 35.59 18.89
CA SER A 197 -2.42 36.02 20.30
C SER A 197 -2.34 37.55 20.45
N GLY A 198 -1.95 38.27 19.40
CA GLY A 198 -1.96 39.76 19.39
C GLY A 198 -3.36 40.35 19.17
N CYS A 199 -4.25 39.62 18.47
CA CYS A 199 -5.61 40.08 18.24
C CYS A 199 -6.55 39.92 19.46
N ASP A 200 -6.20 39.05 20.42
CA ASP A 200 -6.99 38.84 21.65
C ASP A 200 -6.68 39.89 22.75
N SER A 201 -5.83 40.88 22.47
CA SER A 201 -5.35 41.90 23.42
C SER A 201 -5.88 43.31 23.13
N GLU A 202 -6.77 43.48 22.17
CA GLU A 202 -7.54 44.72 21.92
C GLU A 202 -9.04 44.51 22.28
#